data_53c35cbcad57be89a3c97c6f4b0a70b4
#
_entry.id   53c35cbcad57be89a3c97c6f4b0a70b4
#
_cell.length_a   1.000
_cell.length_b   1.000
_cell.length_c   1.000
_cell.angle_alpha   90.00
_cell.angle_beta   90.00
_cell.angle_gamma   90.00
#
_symmetry.space_group_name_H-M   'P 1'
#
loop_
_entity.id
_entity.type
_entity.pdbx_description
1 polymer ?
#
loop_
_entity_poly.entity_id
_entity_poly.type
_entity_poly.pdbx_seq_one_letter_code
_entity_poly.pdbx_strand_id
1 'polypeptide(L)'
;MMPERLRRMHYIGGMSSPPASSPRLSMSRVLWCGAAIVTLSMGIRHGFGLWLAPITMDRGWTRETFSFAMAVQNLAWGLAGPLTGMLADRWGAFRVLAAGSGLYALGLLLMALSTTGLAFTGSAGLLIGIAQSGTTYAVVYGVIGRHVDPARRSWAMGVAAAAGSFGQFLMVPVENWLIASFGWQQALMLLGALALLITPIALGLREPARAATSSQAHQSVLSAVREAFGERSFQLLMAGYFVCGFQVVFIGVHMPSYLKDHGLAPEVATGALALIGLFNVVGTYTAGSLGQRFPKRYLLSGIYLLRSLAIVIFLNVPLTPMSVYVFAAVMGVLWLSTVPPTNAVVAQVFGVQHLSMLGGFVFLSHQVGSFLGVWLGGRLYDSTGSYDIVWWIAVALGVLAFAVNLPIRETPLVRAPAGALAAR
;
A
#
# COMPACT_ATOMS: atom_id res chain seq x y z
N MET A 1 65.85 -6.08 47.94
CA MET A 1 65.19 -5.28 48.99
C MET A 1 64.93 -3.91 48.42
N MET A 2 63.71 -3.66 47.91
CA MET A 2 63.35 -2.30 47.49
C MET A 2 61.86 -2.15 47.79
N PRO A 3 61.37 -1.07 48.37
CA PRO A 3 60.10 -1.03 49.06
C PRO A 3 58.92 -0.75 48.13
N GLU A 4 57.86 -1.43 48.45
CA GLU A 4 56.53 -1.38 47.95
C GLU A 4 55.78 -0.11 48.40
N ARG A 5 55.94 1.00 47.72
CA ARG A 5 55.12 2.20 47.84
C ARG A 5 55.19 2.99 46.54
N LEU A 6 54.12 2.95 45.77
CA LEU A 6 53.71 3.97 44.82
C LEU A 6 52.98 3.32 43.68
N ARG A 7 51.64 3.15 43.83
CA ARG A 7 50.67 3.21 42.75
C ARG A 7 49.22 3.00 43.27
N ARG A 8 48.77 3.93 44.07
CA ARG A 8 47.31 4.21 44.09
C ARG A 8 47.11 5.46 43.24
N MET A 9 47.08 5.28 41.91
CA MET A 9 46.46 6.23 41.02
C MET A 9 44.97 5.96 41.09
N HIS A 10 44.25 6.89 41.67
CA HIS A 10 42.78 6.97 41.58
C HIS A 10 42.36 7.05 40.11
N TYR A 11 41.93 5.94 39.58
CA TYR A 11 41.12 5.93 38.37
C TYR A 11 39.69 6.37 38.79
N ILE A 12 39.46 7.70 38.82
CA ILE A 12 38.12 8.26 38.78
C ILE A 12 37.68 8.15 37.31
N GLY A 13 37.37 6.94 36.89
CA GLY A 13 36.62 6.70 35.68
C GLY A 13 35.22 7.21 35.90
N GLY A 14 34.92 8.43 35.44
CA GLY A 14 33.57 8.90 35.31
C GLY A 14 32.78 7.88 34.50
N MET A 15 31.97 7.08 35.16
CA MET A 15 30.91 6.30 34.53
C MET A 15 29.94 7.33 33.93
N SER A 16 30.18 7.70 32.68
CA SER A 16 29.15 8.35 31.87
C SER A 16 27.95 7.41 31.85
N SER A 17 26.90 7.77 32.57
CA SER A 17 25.61 7.12 32.49
C SER A 17 25.24 6.96 31.01
N PRO A 18 24.82 5.77 30.57
CA PRO A 18 24.35 5.60 29.20
C PRO A 18 23.27 6.65 28.93
N PRO A 19 23.27 7.29 27.74
CA PRO A 19 22.30 8.33 27.44
C PRO A 19 20.90 7.76 27.67
N ALA A 20 20.12 8.47 28.48
CA ALA A 20 18.75 8.06 28.82
C ALA A 20 18.00 7.75 27.52
N SER A 21 17.67 6.47 27.34
CA SER A 21 16.93 6.03 26.18
C SER A 21 15.61 6.83 26.15
N SER A 22 15.38 7.59 25.08
CA SER A 22 14.11 8.29 24.90
C SER A 22 12.95 7.33 25.15
N PRO A 23 11.91 7.72 25.90
CA PRO A 23 10.81 6.82 26.25
C PRO A 23 10.18 6.26 24.98
N ARG A 24 10.27 4.95 24.80
CA ARG A 24 9.65 4.24 23.68
C ARG A 24 8.16 4.08 23.93
N LEU A 25 7.35 4.22 22.88
CA LEU A 25 5.94 3.84 22.94
C LEU A 25 5.85 2.33 23.20
N SER A 26 4.86 1.89 23.98
CA SER A 26 4.66 0.45 24.16
C SER A 26 4.26 -0.22 22.84
N MET A 27 4.79 -1.41 22.58
CA MET A 27 4.49 -2.18 21.37
C MET A 27 2.99 -2.39 21.17
N SER A 28 2.27 -2.72 22.24
CA SER A 28 0.82 -2.91 22.21
C SER A 28 0.09 -1.65 21.72
N ARG A 29 0.45 -0.47 22.25
CA ARG A 29 -0.13 0.81 21.85
C ARG A 29 0.14 1.12 20.37
N VAL A 30 1.36 0.90 19.92
CA VAL A 30 1.75 1.11 18.51
C VAL A 30 0.96 0.19 17.59
N LEU A 31 0.80 -1.08 17.95
CA LEU A 31 0.07 -2.06 17.16
C LEU A 31 -1.43 -1.77 17.10
N TRP A 32 -2.09 -1.53 18.25
CA TRP A 32 -3.52 -1.27 18.26
C TRP A 32 -3.88 0.02 17.53
N CYS A 33 -3.19 1.12 17.83
CA CYS A 33 -3.45 2.40 17.16
C CYS A 33 -3.10 2.35 15.67
N GLY A 34 -1.95 1.77 15.33
CA GLY A 34 -1.52 1.62 13.94
C GLY A 34 -2.48 0.74 13.14
N ALA A 35 -2.88 -0.42 13.69
CA ALA A 35 -3.85 -1.31 13.06
C ALA A 35 -5.21 -0.61 12.85
N ALA A 36 -5.75 0.08 13.86
CA ALA A 36 -7.03 0.78 13.76
C ALA A 36 -6.99 1.90 12.69
N ILE A 37 -5.90 2.68 12.63
CA ILE A 37 -5.72 3.72 11.61
C ILE A 37 -5.72 3.11 10.20
N VAL A 38 -4.94 2.04 9.99
CA VAL A 38 -4.85 1.38 8.69
C VAL A 38 -6.16 0.70 8.32
N THR A 39 -6.86 0.08 9.28
CA THR A 39 -8.20 -0.50 9.08
C THR A 39 -9.18 0.55 8.55
N LEU A 40 -9.26 1.71 9.19
CA LEU A 40 -10.17 2.78 8.75
C LEU A 40 -9.75 3.35 7.39
N SER A 41 -8.49 3.74 7.24
CA SER A 41 -8.02 4.42 6.03
C SER A 41 -8.10 3.51 4.80
N MET A 42 -7.61 2.27 4.91
CA MET A 42 -7.64 1.30 3.80
C MET A 42 -9.02 0.72 3.59
N GLY A 43 -9.82 0.57 4.67
CA GLY A 43 -11.20 0.13 4.58
C GLY A 43 -12.02 1.06 3.68
N ILE A 44 -12.06 2.36 3.99
CA ILE A 44 -12.75 3.38 3.18
C ILE A 44 -12.27 3.37 1.73
N ARG A 45 -10.96 3.20 1.50
CA ARG A 45 -10.40 3.18 0.15
C ARG A 45 -10.90 2.01 -0.71
N HIS A 46 -10.98 0.82 -0.13
CA HIS A 46 -11.29 -0.39 -0.91
C HIS A 46 -12.75 -0.49 -1.34
N GLY A 47 -13.65 0.32 -0.77
CA GLY A 47 -15.03 0.42 -1.18
C GLY A 47 -15.30 1.32 -2.39
N PHE A 48 -14.30 2.07 -2.89
CA PHE A 48 -14.55 3.06 -3.96
C PHE A 48 -15.16 2.49 -5.24
N GLY A 49 -15.03 1.21 -5.52
CA GLY A 49 -15.72 0.55 -6.63
C GLY A 49 -17.26 0.57 -6.51
N LEU A 50 -17.80 0.58 -5.28
CA LEU A 50 -19.24 0.65 -5.03
C LEU A 50 -19.84 2.02 -5.37
N TRP A 51 -19.02 3.07 -5.39
CA TRP A 51 -19.43 4.46 -5.62
C TRP A 51 -19.55 4.83 -7.10
N LEU A 52 -18.91 4.06 -8.01
CA LEU A 52 -18.85 4.36 -9.43
C LEU A 52 -20.27 4.52 -10.01
N ALA A 53 -21.10 3.49 -9.90
CA ALA A 53 -22.43 3.50 -10.51
C ALA A 53 -23.37 4.55 -9.86
N PRO A 54 -23.51 4.66 -8.53
CA PRO A 54 -24.35 5.66 -7.91
C PRO A 54 -23.99 7.09 -8.31
N ILE A 55 -22.70 7.44 -8.33
CA ILE A 55 -22.24 8.81 -8.63
C ILE A 55 -22.42 9.12 -10.12
N THR A 56 -22.01 8.21 -11.02
CA THR A 56 -22.08 8.46 -12.45
C THR A 56 -23.52 8.54 -12.94
N MET A 57 -24.42 7.72 -12.39
CA MET A 57 -25.86 7.75 -12.74
C MET A 57 -26.54 9.04 -12.24
N ASP A 58 -26.27 9.47 -11.01
CA ASP A 58 -26.89 10.68 -10.45
C ASP A 58 -26.39 11.97 -11.13
N ARG A 59 -25.09 12.02 -11.47
CA ARG A 59 -24.46 13.20 -12.10
C ARG A 59 -24.57 13.21 -13.62
N GLY A 60 -24.98 12.12 -14.25
CA GLY A 60 -24.96 11.97 -15.71
C GLY A 60 -23.53 11.95 -16.26
N TRP A 61 -22.56 11.46 -15.48
CA TRP A 61 -21.14 11.38 -15.88
C TRP A 61 -20.84 10.03 -16.53
N THR A 62 -19.78 10.04 -17.36
CA THR A 62 -19.21 8.81 -17.91
C THR A 62 -18.43 8.04 -16.84
N ARG A 63 -18.23 6.74 -17.06
CA ARG A 63 -17.34 5.93 -16.20
C ARG A 63 -15.89 6.41 -16.27
N GLU A 64 -15.46 6.95 -17.41
CA GLU A 64 -14.13 7.56 -17.55
C GLU A 64 -13.93 8.72 -16.57
N THR A 65 -14.92 9.60 -16.40
CA THR A 65 -14.82 10.73 -15.46
C THR A 65 -14.54 10.27 -14.04
N PHE A 66 -15.26 9.25 -13.56
CA PHE A 66 -15.01 8.68 -12.23
C PHE A 66 -13.65 7.98 -12.17
N SER A 67 -13.37 7.15 -13.15
CA SER A 67 -12.17 6.33 -13.21
C SER A 67 -10.90 7.17 -13.33
N PHE A 68 -10.95 8.28 -14.04
CA PHE A 68 -9.84 9.24 -14.12
C PHE A 68 -9.52 9.85 -12.76
N ALA A 69 -10.55 10.22 -11.97
CA ALA A 69 -10.33 10.71 -10.61
C ALA A 69 -9.67 9.63 -9.73
N MET A 70 -10.11 8.37 -9.82
CA MET A 70 -9.48 7.25 -9.09
C MET A 70 -8.06 6.97 -9.59
N ALA A 71 -7.79 7.15 -10.87
CA ALA A 71 -6.46 7.05 -11.45
C ALA A 71 -5.52 8.11 -10.86
N VAL A 72 -5.94 9.37 -10.87
CA VAL A 72 -5.21 10.49 -10.25
C VAL A 72 -4.99 10.24 -8.76
N GLN A 73 -5.97 9.67 -8.05
CA GLN A 73 -5.84 9.32 -6.63
C GLN A 73 -4.68 8.36 -6.37
N ASN A 74 -4.57 7.30 -7.15
CA ASN A 74 -3.48 6.34 -7.01
C ASN A 74 -2.12 6.98 -7.29
N LEU A 75 -2.02 7.78 -8.34
CA LEU A 75 -0.78 8.46 -8.69
C LEU A 75 -0.38 9.49 -7.63
N ALA A 76 -1.34 10.31 -7.15
CA ALA A 76 -1.12 11.29 -6.09
C ALA A 76 -0.65 10.61 -4.79
N TRP A 77 -1.25 9.47 -4.42
CA TRP A 77 -0.81 8.67 -3.28
C TRP A 77 0.64 8.19 -3.44
N GLY A 78 0.99 7.63 -4.60
CA GLY A 78 2.35 7.16 -4.87
C GLY A 78 3.40 8.26 -4.82
N LEU A 79 3.11 9.42 -5.44
CA LEU A 79 4.02 10.57 -5.48
C LEU A 79 4.15 11.28 -4.14
N ALA A 80 3.05 11.40 -3.38
CA ALA A 80 3.06 12.06 -2.08
C ALA A 80 3.68 11.17 -0.97
N GLY A 81 3.72 9.85 -1.14
CA GLY A 81 4.21 8.90 -0.14
C GLY A 81 5.60 9.23 0.44
N PRO A 82 6.64 9.45 -0.38
CA PRO A 82 7.97 9.85 0.10
C PRO A 82 7.96 11.15 0.89
N LEU A 83 7.17 12.13 0.45
CA LEU A 83 7.06 13.45 1.12
C LEU A 83 6.40 13.31 2.49
N THR A 84 5.29 12.60 2.58
CA THR A 84 4.59 12.37 3.86
C THR A 84 5.42 11.54 4.83
N GLY A 85 6.21 10.58 4.33
CA GLY A 85 7.20 9.85 5.13
C GLY A 85 8.26 10.78 5.73
N MET A 86 8.86 11.65 4.93
CA MET A 86 9.84 12.63 5.40
C MET A 86 9.23 13.62 6.41
N LEU A 87 7.99 14.07 6.18
CA LEU A 87 7.27 14.95 7.12
C LEU A 87 7.00 14.23 8.45
N ALA A 88 6.61 12.94 8.40
CA ALA A 88 6.40 12.13 9.59
C ALA A 88 7.70 11.93 10.39
N ASP A 89 8.83 11.76 9.70
CA ASP A 89 10.14 11.66 10.34
C ASP A 89 10.59 12.99 10.98
N ARG A 90 10.28 14.12 10.35
CA ARG A 90 10.68 15.46 10.83
C ARG A 90 9.74 16.02 11.91
N TRP A 91 8.42 15.91 11.71
CA TRP A 91 7.41 16.54 12.55
C TRP A 91 6.68 15.57 13.48
N GLY A 92 6.99 14.28 13.38
CA GLY A 92 6.34 13.20 14.12
C GLY A 92 5.07 12.67 13.44
N ALA A 93 4.83 11.38 13.63
CA ALA A 93 3.73 10.66 12.98
C ALA A 93 2.34 11.24 13.29
N PHE A 94 2.11 11.68 14.54
CA PHE A 94 0.81 12.22 14.96
C PHE A 94 0.35 13.41 14.09
N ARG A 95 1.24 14.38 13.82
CA ARG A 95 0.87 15.57 13.04
C ARG A 95 0.51 15.23 11.59
N VAL A 96 1.25 14.29 11.00
CA VAL A 96 1.00 13.84 9.62
C VAL A 96 -0.30 13.05 9.53
N LEU A 97 -0.55 12.14 10.49
CA LEU A 97 -1.79 11.38 10.57
C LEU A 97 -3.00 12.29 10.79
N ALA A 98 -2.91 13.28 11.67
CA ALA A 98 -3.99 14.23 11.94
C ALA A 98 -4.27 15.13 10.72
N ALA A 99 -3.23 15.67 10.08
CA ALA A 99 -3.38 16.44 8.85
C ALA A 99 -3.97 15.59 7.71
N GLY A 100 -3.46 14.37 7.52
CA GLY A 100 -3.97 13.41 6.55
C GLY A 100 -5.44 13.04 6.81
N SER A 101 -5.83 12.83 8.07
CA SER A 101 -7.21 12.57 8.48
C SER A 101 -8.15 13.73 8.11
N GLY A 102 -7.73 14.97 8.42
CA GLY A 102 -8.49 16.17 8.06
C GLY A 102 -8.61 16.35 6.54
N LEU A 103 -7.52 16.13 5.79
CA LEU A 103 -7.53 16.16 4.32
C LEU A 103 -8.40 15.05 3.74
N TYR A 104 -8.43 13.86 4.34
CA TYR A 104 -9.27 12.76 3.90
C TYR A 104 -10.76 13.09 4.08
N ALA A 105 -11.13 13.59 5.26
CA ALA A 105 -12.48 14.03 5.55
C ALA A 105 -12.94 15.17 4.63
N LEU A 106 -12.08 16.17 4.42
CA LEU A 106 -12.33 17.27 3.50
C LEU A 106 -12.47 16.77 2.05
N GLY A 107 -11.61 15.84 1.63
CA GLY A 107 -11.68 15.23 0.31
C GLY A 107 -13.00 14.50 0.07
N LEU A 108 -13.46 13.69 1.03
CA LEU A 108 -14.75 12.99 0.97
C LEU A 108 -15.93 13.96 0.96
N LEU A 109 -15.90 15.02 1.77
CA LEU A 109 -16.91 16.07 1.77
C LEU A 109 -16.98 16.78 0.41
N LEU A 110 -15.83 17.22 -0.10
CA LEU A 110 -15.77 17.90 -1.42
C LEU A 110 -16.14 16.95 -2.56
N MET A 111 -15.82 15.66 -2.45
CA MET A 111 -16.26 14.64 -3.40
C MET A 111 -17.79 14.55 -3.44
N ALA A 112 -18.46 14.56 -2.27
CA ALA A 112 -19.93 14.56 -2.17
C ALA A 112 -20.58 15.82 -2.78
N LEU A 113 -19.91 16.97 -2.65
CA LEU A 113 -20.41 18.27 -3.13
C LEU A 113 -20.03 18.58 -4.59
N SER A 114 -19.16 17.75 -5.21
CA SER A 114 -18.67 18.00 -6.56
C SER A 114 -19.80 17.92 -7.60
N THR A 115 -19.90 18.96 -8.41
CA THR A 115 -20.88 19.06 -9.52
C THR A 115 -20.23 18.98 -10.90
N THR A 116 -18.89 19.05 -10.97
CA THR A 116 -18.12 18.95 -12.21
C THR A 116 -17.06 17.86 -12.10
N GLY A 117 -16.71 17.22 -13.22
CA GLY A 117 -15.66 16.19 -13.25
C GLY A 117 -14.29 16.71 -12.79
N LEU A 118 -13.99 18.01 -13.05
CA LEU A 118 -12.75 18.62 -12.59
C LEU A 118 -12.72 18.77 -11.06
N ALA A 119 -13.81 19.28 -10.45
CA ALA A 119 -13.93 19.38 -8.99
C ALA A 119 -13.87 18.00 -8.33
N PHE A 120 -14.50 16.99 -8.95
CA PHE A 120 -14.45 15.61 -8.51
C PHE A 120 -13.03 15.04 -8.59
N THR A 121 -12.29 15.29 -9.67
CA THR A 121 -10.89 14.86 -9.80
C THR A 121 -9.99 15.58 -8.79
N GLY A 122 -10.22 16.85 -8.52
CA GLY A 122 -9.49 17.59 -7.50
C GLY A 122 -9.73 17.04 -6.09
N SER A 123 -10.96 16.70 -5.74
CA SER A 123 -11.34 16.19 -4.41
C SER A 123 -11.03 14.70 -4.27
N ALA A 124 -11.67 13.85 -5.06
CA ALA A 124 -11.54 12.39 -5.00
C ALA A 124 -10.17 11.91 -5.51
N GLY A 125 -9.60 12.57 -6.51
CA GLY A 125 -8.30 12.22 -7.05
C GLY A 125 -7.15 12.80 -6.24
N LEU A 126 -6.92 14.09 -6.37
CA LEU A 126 -5.71 14.72 -5.82
C LEU A 126 -5.74 14.79 -4.28
N LEU A 127 -6.80 15.35 -3.70
CA LEU A 127 -6.85 15.61 -2.26
C LEU A 127 -6.90 14.32 -1.45
N ILE A 128 -7.78 13.37 -1.81
CA ILE A 128 -7.85 12.06 -1.15
C ILE A 128 -6.56 11.27 -1.38
N GLY A 129 -5.97 11.30 -2.58
CA GLY A 129 -4.70 10.62 -2.85
C GLY A 129 -3.56 11.11 -1.95
N ILE A 130 -3.42 12.43 -1.78
CA ILE A 130 -2.45 13.02 -0.84
C ILE A 130 -2.79 12.62 0.61
N ALA A 131 -4.05 12.67 1.00
CA ALA A 131 -4.50 12.30 2.34
C ALA A 131 -4.16 10.84 2.68
N GLN A 132 -4.38 9.92 1.74
CA GLN A 132 -4.04 8.51 1.89
C GLN A 132 -2.55 8.29 2.12
N SER A 133 -1.66 9.05 1.48
CA SER A 133 -0.22 8.93 1.73
C SER A 133 0.15 9.21 3.18
N GLY A 134 -0.60 10.11 3.85
CA GLY A 134 -0.41 10.48 5.25
C GLY A 134 -1.14 9.59 6.26
N THR A 135 -2.09 8.75 5.85
CA THR A 135 -2.93 7.96 6.77
C THR A 135 -2.79 6.45 6.60
N THR A 136 -1.86 5.98 5.76
CA THR A 136 -1.67 4.56 5.46
C THR A 136 -0.35 3.99 5.98
N TYR A 137 0.09 2.90 5.39
CA TYR A 137 1.21 2.07 5.85
C TYR A 137 2.51 2.84 6.07
N ALA A 138 2.86 3.81 5.21
CA ALA A 138 4.16 4.47 5.25
C ALA A 138 4.43 5.11 6.61
N VAL A 139 3.47 5.87 7.14
CA VAL A 139 3.60 6.55 8.44
C VAL A 139 3.56 5.55 9.59
N VAL A 140 2.63 4.58 9.56
CA VAL A 140 2.50 3.56 10.62
C VAL A 140 3.74 2.65 10.67
N TYR A 141 4.28 2.23 9.52
CA TYR A 141 5.50 1.44 9.46
C TYR A 141 6.72 2.23 9.96
N GLY A 142 6.76 3.54 9.72
CA GLY A 142 7.76 4.41 10.31
C GLY A 142 7.76 4.36 11.84
N VAL A 143 6.59 4.45 12.47
CA VAL A 143 6.45 4.33 13.93
C VAL A 143 6.82 2.94 14.43
N ILE A 144 6.34 1.87 13.76
CA ILE A 144 6.72 0.49 14.09
C ILE A 144 8.24 0.31 14.01
N GLY A 145 8.86 0.81 12.94
CA GLY A 145 10.30 0.72 12.75
C GLY A 145 11.12 1.37 13.86
N ARG A 146 10.59 2.43 14.48
CA ARG A 146 11.27 3.18 15.55
C ARG A 146 11.02 2.64 16.96
N HIS A 147 9.83 2.10 17.22
CA HIS A 147 9.41 1.78 18.59
C HIS A 147 9.32 0.29 18.88
N VAL A 148 9.25 -0.56 17.84
CA VAL A 148 9.18 -2.01 18.00
C VAL A 148 10.61 -2.61 17.90
N ASP A 149 10.87 -3.59 18.77
CA ASP A 149 12.13 -4.33 18.79
C ASP A 149 12.46 -4.90 17.38
N PRO A 150 13.71 -4.81 16.91
CA PRO A 150 14.14 -5.34 15.61
C PRO A 150 13.71 -6.78 15.36
N ALA A 151 13.77 -7.65 16.37
CA ALA A 151 13.38 -9.05 16.25
C ALA A 151 11.87 -9.26 15.96
N ARG A 152 11.01 -8.30 16.37
CA ARG A 152 9.55 -8.36 16.20
C ARG A 152 9.01 -7.39 15.15
N ARG A 153 9.86 -6.58 14.56
CA ARG A 153 9.48 -5.49 13.65
C ARG A 153 8.76 -5.99 12.40
N SER A 154 9.28 -7.05 11.77
CA SER A 154 8.67 -7.66 10.59
C SER A 154 7.27 -8.22 10.90
N TRP A 155 7.11 -8.91 12.04
CA TRP A 155 5.81 -9.38 12.51
C TRP A 155 4.82 -8.23 12.75
N ALA A 156 5.26 -7.15 13.40
CA ALA A 156 4.43 -5.98 13.68
C ALA A 156 3.94 -5.27 12.39
N MET A 157 4.81 -5.17 11.38
CA MET A 157 4.43 -4.65 10.05
C MET A 157 3.43 -5.58 9.36
N GLY A 158 3.58 -6.90 9.51
CA GLY A 158 2.63 -7.90 9.02
C GLY A 158 1.24 -7.76 9.66
N VAL A 159 1.17 -7.51 10.96
CA VAL A 159 -0.08 -7.24 11.68
C VAL A 159 -0.76 -5.98 11.12
N ALA A 160 -0.02 -4.90 10.91
CA ALA A 160 -0.58 -3.68 10.32
C ALA A 160 -1.04 -3.87 8.86
N ALA A 161 -0.34 -4.70 8.08
CA ALA A 161 -0.76 -5.07 6.72
C ALA A 161 -2.07 -5.87 6.73
N ALA A 162 -2.17 -6.85 7.62
CA ALA A 162 -3.38 -7.65 7.80
C ALA A 162 -4.58 -6.79 8.25
N ALA A 163 -4.34 -5.78 9.10
CA ALA A 163 -5.36 -4.82 9.52
C ALA A 163 -5.97 -4.03 8.35
N GLY A 164 -5.18 -3.67 7.33
CA GLY A 164 -5.71 -3.03 6.13
C GLY A 164 -6.63 -3.93 5.31
N SER A 165 -6.26 -5.21 5.18
CA SER A 165 -7.11 -6.22 4.52
C SER A 165 -8.39 -6.51 5.31
N PHE A 166 -8.28 -6.55 6.64
CA PHE A 166 -9.43 -6.66 7.53
C PHE A 166 -10.33 -5.41 7.42
N GLY A 167 -9.73 -4.22 7.24
CA GLY A 167 -10.45 -2.98 6.96
C GLY A 167 -11.31 -3.08 5.70
N GLN A 168 -10.78 -3.65 4.61
CA GLN A 168 -11.55 -3.92 3.41
C GLN A 168 -12.74 -4.85 3.67
N PHE A 169 -12.51 -5.95 4.36
CA PHE A 169 -13.57 -6.90 4.72
C PHE A 169 -14.68 -6.25 5.54
N LEU A 170 -14.31 -5.41 6.51
CA LEU A 170 -15.26 -4.76 7.42
C LEU A 170 -15.99 -3.59 6.78
N MET A 171 -15.26 -2.70 6.08
CA MET A 171 -15.82 -1.41 5.63
C MET A 171 -16.63 -1.51 4.35
N VAL A 172 -16.31 -2.43 3.44
CA VAL A 172 -17.04 -2.57 2.18
C VAL A 172 -18.54 -2.86 2.39
N PRO A 173 -18.95 -3.79 3.29
CA PRO A 173 -20.36 -3.97 3.63
C PRO A 173 -20.98 -2.73 4.31
N VAL A 174 -20.21 -2.04 5.16
CA VAL A 174 -20.66 -0.79 5.82
C VAL A 174 -20.92 0.30 4.79
N GLU A 175 -20.03 0.47 3.81
CA GLU A 175 -20.19 1.45 2.74
C GLU A 175 -21.44 1.15 1.88
N ASN A 176 -21.62 -0.12 1.51
CA ASN A 176 -22.82 -0.53 0.76
C ASN A 176 -24.09 -0.22 1.54
N TRP A 177 -24.11 -0.54 2.84
CA TRP A 177 -25.24 -0.23 3.69
C TRP A 177 -25.48 1.29 3.82
N LEU A 178 -24.42 2.10 3.97
CA LEU A 178 -24.55 3.56 4.00
C LEU A 178 -25.11 4.11 2.69
N ILE A 179 -24.63 3.63 1.55
CA ILE A 179 -25.13 4.05 0.23
C ILE A 179 -26.62 3.69 0.07
N ALA A 180 -27.01 2.48 0.46
CA ALA A 180 -28.37 2.01 0.36
C ALA A 180 -29.35 2.76 1.29
N SER A 181 -28.89 3.12 2.50
CA SER A 181 -29.74 3.72 3.55
C SER A 181 -29.84 5.24 3.44
N PHE A 182 -28.77 5.94 3.03
CA PHE A 182 -28.67 7.41 3.06
C PHE A 182 -28.42 8.05 1.69
N GLY A 183 -28.19 7.22 0.67
CA GLY A 183 -27.72 7.70 -0.63
C GLY A 183 -26.22 8.06 -0.61
N TRP A 184 -25.64 8.16 -1.81
CA TRP A 184 -24.19 8.28 -1.96
C TRP A 184 -23.60 9.56 -1.36
N GLN A 185 -24.28 10.72 -1.44
CA GLN A 185 -23.77 11.99 -0.93
C GLN A 185 -23.62 11.98 0.59
N GLN A 186 -24.70 11.61 1.31
CA GLN A 186 -24.69 11.56 2.78
C GLN A 186 -23.77 10.46 3.28
N ALA A 187 -23.70 9.33 2.59
CA ALA A 187 -22.78 8.26 2.93
C ALA A 187 -21.30 8.71 2.86
N LEU A 188 -20.90 9.50 1.84
CA LEU A 188 -19.54 10.08 1.78
C LEU A 188 -19.27 11.05 2.94
N MET A 189 -20.25 11.87 3.34
CA MET A 189 -20.11 12.78 4.48
C MET A 189 -19.93 12.00 5.79
N LEU A 190 -20.68 10.91 5.98
CA LEU A 190 -20.54 10.02 7.13
C LEU A 190 -19.17 9.32 7.15
N LEU A 191 -18.68 8.87 6.00
CA LEU A 191 -17.33 8.33 5.89
C LEU A 191 -16.25 9.39 6.18
N GLY A 192 -16.50 10.65 5.78
CA GLY A 192 -15.64 11.78 6.14
C GLY A 192 -15.57 11.99 7.65
N ALA A 193 -16.71 11.95 8.33
CA ALA A 193 -16.75 11.99 9.79
C ALA A 193 -16.03 10.79 10.43
N LEU A 194 -16.20 9.59 9.87
CA LEU A 194 -15.50 8.39 10.32
C LEU A 194 -13.97 8.51 10.12
N ALA A 195 -13.52 9.08 9.01
CA ALA A 195 -12.10 9.31 8.75
C ALA A 195 -11.45 10.24 9.80
N LEU A 196 -12.21 11.20 10.37
CA LEU A 196 -11.71 12.06 11.45
C LEU A 196 -11.35 11.30 12.73
N LEU A 197 -11.90 10.09 12.94
CA LEU A 197 -11.53 9.23 14.07
C LEU A 197 -10.05 8.81 14.02
N ILE A 198 -9.40 8.87 12.86
CA ILE A 198 -7.95 8.64 12.74
C ILE A 198 -7.18 9.62 13.65
N THR A 199 -7.62 10.86 13.79
CA THR A 199 -6.94 11.87 14.63
C THR A 199 -6.86 11.51 16.11
N PRO A 200 -7.96 11.19 16.82
CA PRO A 200 -7.87 10.76 18.21
C PRO A 200 -7.12 9.43 18.38
N ILE A 201 -7.24 8.48 17.44
CA ILE A 201 -6.47 7.24 17.50
C ILE A 201 -4.96 7.53 17.32
N ALA A 202 -4.60 8.47 16.46
CA ALA A 202 -3.22 8.88 16.22
C ALA A 202 -2.55 9.52 17.45
N LEU A 203 -3.31 10.03 18.45
CA LEU A 203 -2.74 10.45 19.74
C LEU A 203 -1.97 9.31 20.42
N GLY A 204 -2.40 8.07 20.20
CA GLY A 204 -1.68 6.88 20.63
C GLY A 204 -0.31 6.69 20.01
N LEU A 205 -0.06 7.29 18.84
CA LEU A 205 1.21 7.26 18.12
C LEU A 205 2.02 8.57 18.26
N ARG A 206 1.64 9.45 19.20
CA ARG A 206 2.38 10.69 19.46
C ARG A 206 3.73 10.37 20.07
N GLU A 207 4.77 10.65 19.31
CA GLU A 207 6.18 10.43 19.71
C GLU A 207 6.68 11.60 20.55
N PRO A 208 7.56 11.35 21.54
CA PRO A 208 8.29 12.41 22.22
C PRO A 208 9.15 13.21 21.23
N ALA A 209 9.43 14.48 21.56
CA ALA A 209 10.28 15.33 20.72
C ALA A 209 11.65 14.66 20.53
N ARG A 210 12.11 14.58 19.29
CA ARG A 210 13.35 13.92 18.89
C ARG A 210 14.54 14.84 19.12
N ALA A 211 15.58 14.34 19.81
CA ALA A 211 16.92 14.90 19.70
C ALA A 211 17.50 14.50 18.34
N ALA A 212 18.09 15.46 17.62
CA ALA A 212 18.73 15.21 16.34
C ALA A 212 19.85 14.17 16.50
N THR A 213 19.65 12.97 15.94
CA THR A 213 20.69 11.92 15.93
C THR A 213 21.67 12.19 14.81
N SER A 214 22.96 12.17 15.16
CA SER A 214 24.10 12.38 14.27
C SER A 214 24.12 11.40 13.10
N SER A 215 24.41 11.95 11.91
CA SER A 215 24.61 11.26 10.64
C SER A 215 25.81 10.31 10.71
N GLN A 216 25.59 9.02 10.62
CA GLN A 216 26.64 8.08 10.17
C GLN A 216 26.82 8.23 8.66
N ALA A 217 28.08 8.12 8.18
CA ALA A 217 28.44 8.21 6.78
C ALA A 217 27.71 7.10 5.96
N HIS A 218 26.68 7.49 5.24
CA HIS A 218 25.85 6.61 4.44
C HIS A 218 26.13 6.83 2.95
N GLN A 219 25.98 5.76 2.14
CA GLN A 219 25.94 5.88 0.70
C GLN A 219 24.95 7.00 0.31
N SER A 220 25.32 7.88 -0.63
CA SER A 220 24.44 8.97 -1.02
C SER A 220 23.14 8.41 -1.65
N VAL A 221 22.02 9.05 -1.35
CA VAL A 221 20.71 8.68 -1.89
C VAL A 221 20.74 8.57 -3.42
N LEU A 222 21.38 9.53 -4.09
CA LEU A 222 21.49 9.56 -5.54
C LEU A 222 22.29 8.37 -6.10
N SER A 223 23.36 7.98 -5.40
CA SER A 223 24.16 6.80 -5.77
C SER A 223 23.35 5.51 -5.65
N ALA A 224 22.59 5.36 -4.56
CA ALA A 224 21.72 4.19 -4.35
C ALA A 224 20.61 4.09 -5.40
N VAL A 225 20.00 5.22 -5.77
CA VAL A 225 19.00 5.26 -6.85
C VAL A 225 19.62 4.89 -8.19
N ARG A 226 20.76 5.50 -8.54
CA ARG A 226 21.45 5.20 -9.80
C ARG A 226 21.87 3.73 -9.89
N GLU A 227 22.38 3.17 -8.79
CA GLU A 227 22.74 1.74 -8.69
C GLU A 227 21.51 0.85 -8.91
N ALA A 228 20.38 1.15 -8.24
CA ALA A 228 19.17 0.36 -8.33
C ALA A 228 18.56 0.41 -9.74
N PHE A 229 18.47 1.59 -10.35
CA PHE A 229 17.93 1.74 -11.73
C PHE A 229 18.89 1.20 -12.80
N GLY A 230 20.18 1.03 -12.51
CA GLY A 230 21.13 0.31 -13.36
C GLY A 230 21.01 -1.22 -13.26
N GLU A 231 20.36 -1.74 -12.23
CA GLU A 231 20.24 -3.19 -12.00
C GLU A 231 19.00 -3.76 -12.68
N ARG A 232 19.23 -4.71 -13.61
CA ARG A 232 18.15 -5.34 -14.40
C ARG A 232 17.08 -6.00 -13.52
N SER A 233 17.49 -6.63 -12.41
CA SER A 233 16.55 -7.26 -11.49
C SER A 233 15.57 -6.26 -10.86
N PHE A 234 16.01 -5.03 -10.58
CA PHE A 234 15.16 -3.96 -10.08
C PHE A 234 14.14 -3.48 -11.10
N GLN A 235 14.58 -3.28 -12.35
CA GLN A 235 13.70 -2.87 -13.45
C GLN A 235 12.63 -3.93 -13.72
N LEU A 236 13.00 -5.22 -13.76
CA LEU A 236 12.07 -6.33 -13.95
C LEU A 236 11.08 -6.45 -12.78
N LEU A 237 11.54 -6.24 -11.55
CA LEU A 237 10.69 -6.23 -10.36
C LEU A 237 9.66 -5.08 -10.42
N MET A 238 10.09 -3.89 -10.83
CA MET A 238 9.19 -2.75 -11.05
C MET A 238 8.16 -3.04 -12.13
N ALA A 239 8.57 -3.64 -13.26
CA ALA A 239 7.66 -4.03 -14.34
C ALA A 239 6.62 -5.06 -13.88
N GLY A 240 7.02 -6.07 -13.11
CA GLY A 240 6.09 -7.02 -12.52
C GLY A 240 5.12 -6.35 -11.53
N TYR A 241 5.62 -5.46 -10.68
CA TYR A 241 4.78 -4.80 -9.67
C TYR A 241 3.83 -3.74 -10.26
N PHE A 242 4.19 -3.14 -11.40
CA PHE A 242 3.27 -2.35 -12.24
C PHE A 242 2.03 -3.15 -12.61
N VAL A 243 2.20 -4.40 -13.05
CA VAL A 243 1.08 -5.28 -13.43
C VAL A 243 0.17 -5.59 -12.22
N CYS A 244 0.76 -5.75 -11.02
CA CYS A 244 -0.02 -5.90 -9.80
C CYS A 244 -0.98 -4.71 -9.62
N GLY A 245 -0.47 -3.48 -9.73
CA GLY A 245 -1.28 -2.28 -9.64
C GLY A 245 -2.41 -2.23 -10.66
N PHE A 246 -2.10 -2.53 -11.90
CA PHE A 246 -3.09 -2.59 -12.99
C PHE A 246 -4.24 -3.52 -12.65
N GLN A 247 -3.94 -4.79 -12.35
CA GLN A 247 -4.95 -5.82 -12.10
C GLN A 247 -5.80 -5.53 -10.86
N VAL A 248 -5.13 -5.20 -9.74
CA VAL A 248 -5.79 -5.02 -8.44
C VAL A 248 -6.73 -3.82 -8.46
N VAL A 249 -6.30 -2.68 -9.01
CA VAL A 249 -7.15 -1.47 -8.97
C VAL A 249 -8.22 -1.51 -10.05
N PHE A 250 -7.94 -2.07 -11.23
CA PHE A 250 -8.97 -2.34 -12.23
C PHE A 250 -10.11 -3.19 -11.65
N ILE A 251 -9.78 -4.36 -11.09
CA ILE A 251 -10.78 -5.26 -10.52
C ILE A 251 -11.50 -4.59 -9.36
N GLY A 252 -10.78 -3.97 -8.43
CA GLY A 252 -11.35 -3.33 -7.25
C GLY A 252 -12.35 -2.22 -7.55
N VAL A 253 -12.13 -1.45 -8.62
CA VAL A 253 -12.99 -0.32 -9.00
C VAL A 253 -14.10 -0.72 -9.97
N HIS A 254 -13.81 -1.55 -10.95
CA HIS A 254 -14.75 -1.82 -12.04
C HIS A 254 -15.58 -3.09 -11.87
N MET A 255 -15.15 -4.06 -11.05
CA MET A 255 -15.90 -5.31 -10.84
C MET A 255 -17.33 -5.07 -10.32
N PRO A 256 -17.62 -4.16 -9.38
CA PRO A 256 -19.00 -3.90 -8.97
C PRO A 256 -19.91 -3.47 -10.12
N SER A 257 -19.42 -2.55 -10.96
CA SER A 257 -20.18 -2.10 -12.14
C SER A 257 -20.31 -3.19 -13.20
N TYR A 258 -19.24 -3.97 -13.44
CA TYR A 258 -19.27 -5.13 -14.33
C TYR A 258 -20.34 -6.14 -13.92
N LEU A 259 -20.42 -6.49 -12.65
CA LEU A 259 -21.41 -7.44 -12.14
C LEU A 259 -22.83 -6.90 -12.24
N LYS A 260 -23.03 -5.60 -11.95
CA LYS A 260 -24.31 -4.92 -12.10
C LYS A 260 -24.79 -4.91 -13.57
N ASP A 261 -23.89 -4.62 -14.51
CA ASP A 261 -24.20 -4.60 -15.94
C ASP A 261 -24.66 -5.98 -16.45
N HIS A 262 -24.22 -7.06 -15.80
CA HIS A 262 -24.64 -8.43 -16.09
C HIS A 262 -25.83 -8.89 -15.23
N GLY A 263 -26.53 -7.96 -14.57
CA GLY A 263 -27.79 -8.24 -13.84
C GLY A 263 -27.62 -8.86 -12.46
N LEU A 264 -26.39 -8.89 -11.90
CA LEU A 264 -26.18 -9.38 -10.55
C LEU A 264 -26.52 -8.31 -9.50
N ALA A 265 -27.05 -8.74 -8.37
CA ALA A 265 -27.42 -7.87 -7.27
C ALA A 265 -26.17 -7.17 -6.66
N PRO A 266 -26.30 -5.91 -6.17
CA PRO A 266 -25.20 -5.15 -5.57
C PRO A 266 -24.51 -5.88 -4.40
N GLU A 267 -25.28 -6.71 -3.67
CA GLU A 267 -24.78 -7.51 -2.54
C GLU A 267 -23.72 -8.52 -2.98
N VAL A 268 -23.81 -9.02 -4.23
CA VAL A 268 -22.81 -9.95 -4.79
C VAL A 268 -21.47 -9.24 -4.97
N ALA A 269 -21.49 -8.02 -5.48
CA ALA A 269 -20.29 -7.20 -5.63
C ALA A 269 -19.67 -6.84 -4.27
N THR A 270 -20.52 -6.45 -3.32
CA THR A 270 -20.11 -6.15 -1.94
C THR A 270 -19.46 -7.37 -1.28
N GLY A 271 -20.12 -8.53 -1.38
CA GLY A 271 -19.60 -9.80 -0.86
C GLY A 271 -18.27 -10.20 -1.52
N ALA A 272 -18.15 -10.02 -2.83
CA ALA A 272 -16.91 -10.30 -3.56
C ALA A 272 -15.73 -9.43 -3.08
N LEU A 273 -15.93 -8.11 -2.99
CA LEU A 273 -14.87 -7.20 -2.48
C LEU A 273 -14.50 -7.50 -1.02
N ALA A 274 -15.49 -7.83 -0.18
CA ALA A 274 -15.23 -8.23 1.20
C ALA A 274 -14.42 -9.56 1.27
N LEU A 275 -14.80 -10.56 0.46
CA LEU A 275 -14.08 -11.83 0.38
C LEU A 275 -12.64 -11.64 -0.11
N ILE A 276 -12.40 -10.77 -1.10
CA ILE A 276 -11.05 -10.41 -1.51
C ILE A 276 -10.25 -9.91 -0.29
N GLY A 277 -10.80 -9.01 0.52
CA GLY A 277 -10.14 -8.52 1.72
C GLY A 277 -9.83 -9.61 2.73
N LEU A 278 -10.79 -10.49 3.00
CA LEU A 278 -10.64 -11.59 3.94
C LEU A 278 -9.55 -12.59 3.49
N PHE A 279 -9.64 -13.07 2.26
CA PHE A 279 -8.67 -14.04 1.74
C PHE A 279 -7.30 -13.44 1.47
N ASN A 280 -7.19 -12.12 1.30
CA ASN A 280 -5.92 -11.43 1.19
C ASN A 280 -5.07 -11.53 2.47
N VAL A 281 -5.69 -11.61 3.65
CA VAL A 281 -4.97 -11.87 4.91
C VAL A 281 -4.23 -13.21 4.82
N VAL A 282 -4.95 -14.26 4.39
CA VAL A 282 -4.38 -15.62 4.24
C VAL A 282 -3.29 -15.64 3.17
N GLY A 283 -3.56 -15.03 2.02
CA GLY A 283 -2.64 -15.00 0.89
C GLY A 283 -1.32 -14.28 1.21
N THR A 284 -1.40 -13.10 1.81
CA THR A 284 -0.23 -12.29 2.17
C THR A 284 0.63 -13.00 3.22
N TYR A 285 0.01 -13.64 4.23
CA TYR A 285 0.72 -14.43 5.23
C TYR A 285 1.43 -15.63 4.60
N THR A 286 0.70 -16.37 3.76
CA THR A 286 1.23 -17.56 3.07
C THR A 286 2.39 -17.19 2.15
N ALA A 287 2.25 -16.12 1.34
CA ALA A 287 3.31 -15.65 0.45
C ALA A 287 4.56 -15.19 1.22
N GLY A 288 4.38 -14.51 2.35
CA GLY A 288 5.49 -14.15 3.24
C GLY A 288 6.22 -15.36 3.80
N SER A 289 5.49 -16.40 4.23
CA SER A 289 6.06 -17.65 4.76
C SER A 289 6.75 -18.47 3.66
N LEU A 290 6.14 -18.61 2.49
CA LEU A 290 6.73 -19.30 1.34
C LEU A 290 7.98 -18.59 0.82
N GLY A 291 8.01 -17.24 0.84
CA GLY A 291 9.16 -16.44 0.44
C GLY A 291 10.40 -16.65 1.32
N GLN A 292 10.26 -17.24 2.51
CA GLN A 292 11.40 -17.66 3.34
C GLN A 292 12.00 -19.00 2.90
N ARG A 293 11.21 -19.85 2.23
CA ARG A 293 11.61 -21.22 1.86
C ARG A 293 11.95 -21.36 0.37
N PHE A 294 11.31 -20.57 -0.48
CA PHE A 294 11.45 -20.66 -1.93
C PHE A 294 12.04 -19.38 -2.53
N PRO A 295 12.72 -19.43 -3.70
CA PRO A 295 13.14 -18.24 -4.42
C PRO A 295 11.92 -17.37 -4.76
N LYS A 296 12.00 -16.07 -4.41
CA LYS A 296 10.90 -15.11 -4.52
C LYS A 296 10.48 -14.89 -5.97
N ARG A 297 11.43 -14.99 -6.91
CA ARG A 297 11.16 -14.89 -8.37
C ARG A 297 10.14 -15.91 -8.85
N TYR A 298 10.23 -17.17 -8.40
CA TYR A 298 9.28 -18.22 -8.77
C TYR A 298 7.93 -18.03 -8.09
N LEU A 299 7.95 -17.55 -6.85
CA LEU A 299 6.72 -17.23 -6.12
C LEU A 299 5.98 -16.05 -6.79
N LEU A 300 6.67 -14.97 -7.14
CA LEU A 300 6.10 -13.83 -7.88
C LEU A 300 5.56 -14.28 -9.23
N SER A 301 6.35 -15.01 -10.02
CA SER A 301 5.91 -15.55 -11.31
C SER A 301 4.67 -16.41 -11.17
N GLY A 302 4.66 -17.35 -10.22
CA GLY A 302 3.51 -18.23 -9.97
C GLY A 302 2.25 -17.45 -9.60
N ILE A 303 2.35 -16.43 -8.73
CA ILE A 303 1.21 -15.60 -8.37
C ILE A 303 0.62 -14.87 -9.59
N TYR A 304 1.43 -14.28 -10.46
CA TYR A 304 0.94 -13.58 -11.65
C TYR A 304 0.31 -14.53 -12.67
N LEU A 305 0.90 -15.72 -12.86
CA LEU A 305 0.32 -16.73 -13.74
C LEU A 305 -1.04 -17.23 -13.21
N LEU A 306 -1.12 -17.51 -11.91
CA LEU A 306 -2.36 -17.94 -11.28
C LEU A 306 -3.45 -16.86 -11.33
N ARG A 307 -3.10 -15.57 -11.21
CA ARG A 307 -4.06 -14.48 -11.41
C ARG A 307 -4.60 -14.47 -12.85
N SER A 308 -3.72 -14.58 -13.86
CA SER A 308 -4.16 -14.63 -15.26
C SER A 308 -5.07 -15.83 -15.50
N LEU A 309 -4.72 -17.01 -14.97
CA LEU A 309 -5.55 -18.21 -15.07
C LEU A 309 -6.92 -18.01 -14.39
N ALA A 310 -6.94 -17.43 -13.19
CA ALA A 310 -8.18 -17.15 -12.46
C ALA A 310 -9.09 -16.19 -13.25
N ILE A 311 -8.52 -15.15 -13.89
CA ILE A 311 -9.27 -14.23 -14.75
C ILE A 311 -9.80 -14.96 -15.98
N VAL A 312 -8.99 -15.75 -16.67
CA VAL A 312 -9.43 -16.54 -17.85
C VAL A 312 -10.56 -17.48 -17.47
N ILE A 313 -10.45 -18.21 -16.38
CA ILE A 313 -11.52 -19.10 -15.91
C ILE A 313 -12.79 -18.28 -15.62
N PHE A 314 -12.66 -17.17 -14.89
CA PHE A 314 -13.81 -16.30 -14.55
C PHE A 314 -14.56 -15.79 -15.78
N LEU A 315 -13.84 -15.41 -16.84
CA LEU A 315 -14.44 -14.90 -18.08
C LEU A 315 -15.11 -15.99 -18.92
N ASN A 316 -14.80 -17.27 -18.71
CA ASN A 316 -15.31 -18.39 -19.52
C ASN A 316 -16.33 -19.28 -18.78
N VAL A 317 -16.59 -19.02 -17.50
CA VAL A 317 -17.65 -19.73 -16.75
C VAL A 317 -18.92 -18.88 -16.70
N PRO A 318 -20.10 -19.52 -16.53
CA PRO A 318 -21.34 -18.78 -16.33
C PRO A 318 -21.23 -17.81 -15.14
N LEU A 319 -21.64 -16.56 -15.36
CA LEU A 319 -21.57 -15.53 -14.33
C LEU A 319 -22.73 -15.71 -13.34
N THR A 320 -22.43 -16.28 -12.18
CA THR A 320 -23.36 -16.54 -11.09
C THR A 320 -22.78 -15.98 -9.77
N PRO A 321 -23.60 -15.76 -8.74
CA PRO A 321 -23.05 -15.35 -7.43
C PRO A 321 -21.94 -16.30 -6.92
N MET A 322 -22.09 -17.61 -7.14
CA MET A 322 -21.11 -18.61 -6.71
C MET A 322 -19.79 -18.45 -7.48
N SER A 323 -19.82 -18.33 -8.82
CA SER A 323 -18.60 -18.15 -9.62
C SER A 323 -17.88 -16.86 -9.25
N VAL A 324 -18.61 -15.79 -8.95
CA VAL A 324 -18.05 -14.51 -8.46
C VAL A 324 -17.37 -14.69 -7.10
N TYR A 325 -18.02 -15.38 -6.15
CA TYR A 325 -17.41 -15.59 -4.82
C TYR A 325 -16.20 -16.52 -4.86
N VAL A 326 -16.21 -17.54 -5.70
CA VAL A 326 -15.03 -18.40 -5.92
C VAL A 326 -13.89 -17.59 -6.53
N PHE A 327 -14.16 -16.81 -7.57
CA PHE A 327 -13.19 -15.89 -8.16
C PHE A 327 -12.63 -14.91 -7.12
N ALA A 328 -13.49 -14.28 -6.33
CA ALA A 328 -13.12 -13.34 -5.29
C ALA A 328 -12.22 -13.97 -4.22
N ALA A 329 -12.53 -15.20 -3.79
CA ALA A 329 -11.70 -15.94 -2.84
C ALA A 329 -10.32 -16.26 -3.40
N VAL A 330 -10.24 -16.78 -4.63
CA VAL A 330 -8.97 -17.11 -5.31
C VAL A 330 -8.15 -15.83 -5.54
N MET A 331 -8.78 -14.80 -6.10
CA MET A 331 -8.12 -13.51 -6.30
C MET A 331 -7.69 -12.89 -4.97
N GLY A 332 -8.49 -13.03 -3.91
CA GLY A 332 -8.15 -12.57 -2.57
C GLY A 332 -6.85 -13.18 -2.06
N VAL A 333 -6.71 -14.52 -2.15
CA VAL A 333 -5.44 -15.19 -1.79
C VAL A 333 -4.26 -14.65 -2.60
N LEU A 334 -4.47 -14.31 -3.87
CA LEU A 334 -3.43 -13.80 -4.76
C LEU A 334 -3.26 -12.26 -4.68
N TRP A 335 -4.18 -11.50 -4.04
CA TRP A 335 -4.37 -10.05 -4.18
C TRP A 335 -3.12 -9.22 -3.91
N LEU A 336 -2.63 -9.18 -2.68
CA LEU A 336 -1.38 -8.50 -2.30
C LEU A 336 -0.27 -9.49 -1.91
N SER A 337 -0.41 -10.75 -2.30
CA SER A 337 0.59 -11.80 -2.05
C SER A 337 1.93 -11.53 -2.73
N THR A 338 1.98 -10.60 -3.69
CA THR A 338 3.22 -10.12 -4.31
C THR A 338 4.01 -9.16 -3.41
N VAL A 339 3.37 -8.50 -2.42
CA VAL A 339 4.00 -7.46 -1.60
C VAL A 339 5.17 -7.98 -0.75
N PRO A 340 5.01 -9.05 0.06
CA PRO A 340 6.11 -9.55 0.88
C PRO A 340 7.31 -10.02 0.06
N PRO A 341 7.17 -10.87 -0.97
CA PRO A 341 8.31 -11.32 -1.75
C PRO A 341 8.97 -10.17 -2.55
N THR A 342 8.23 -9.19 -3.05
CA THR A 342 8.79 -8.01 -3.72
C THR A 342 9.71 -7.21 -2.80
N ASN A 343 9.26 -6.87 -1.58
CA ASN A 343 10.09 -6.17 -0.61
C ASN A 343 11.29 -7.03 -0.14
N ALA A 344 11.11 -8.34 -0.06
CA ALA A 344 12.20 -9.26 0.28
C ALA A 344 13.29 -9.31 -0.80
N VAL A 345 12.93 -9.26 -2.09
CA VAL A 345 13.91 -9.16 -3.20
C VAL A 345 14.69 -7.85 -3.09
N VAL A 346 14.02 -6.71 -2.88
CA VAL A 346 14.69 -5.41 -2.70
C VAL A 346 15.67 -5.47 -1.53
N ALA A 347 15.25 -5.99 -0.37
CA ALA A 347 16.08 -6.11 0.81
C ALA A 347 17.29 -7.05 0.58
N GLN A 348 17.10 -8.15 -0.14
CA GLN A 348 18.13 -9.15 -0.40
C GLN A 348 19.18 -8.64 -1.40
N VAL A 349 18.76 -7.96 -2.46
CA VAL A 349 19.66 -7.47 -3.53
C VAL A 349 20.40 -6.19 -3.09
N PHE A 350 19.69 -5.20 -2.53
CA PHE A 350 20.24 -3.87 -2.25
C PHE A 350 20.59 -3.65 -0.77
N GLY A 351 20.20 -4.57 0.11
CA GLY A 351 20.35 -4.43 1.55
C GLY A 351 19.23 -3.57 2.17
N VAL A 352 19.27 -3.43 3.50
CA VAL A 352 18.21 -2.76 4.28
C VAL A 352 18.39 -1.25 4.41
N GLN A 353 19.55 -0.72 4.05
CA GLN A 353 19.89 0.71 4.27
C GLN A 353 18.94 1.67 3.55
N HIS A 354 18.61 1.40 2.30
CA HIS A 354 17.74 2.21 1.45
C HIS A 354 16.43 1.50 1.09
N LEU A 355 16.06 0.46 1.85
CA LEU A 355 14.90 -0.39 1.58
C LEU A 355 13.60 0.40 1.42
N SER A 356 13.34 1.34 2.32
CA SER A 356 12.09 2.15 2.27
C SER A 356 12.03 3.03 1.01
N MET A 357 13.16 3.61 0.62
CA MET A 357 13.23 4.46 -0.57
C MET A 357 13.09 3.63 -1.86
N LEU A 358 13.85 2.55 -1.99
CA LEU A 358 13.78 1.68 -3.18
C LEU A 358 12.43 0.97 -3.28
N GLY A 359 11.88 0.51 -2.15
CA GLY A 359 10.50 0.01 -2.07
C GLY A 359 9.47 1.06 -2.46
N GLY A 360 9.73 2.34 -2.19
CA GLY A 360 8.93 3.47 -2.62
C GLY A 360 8.88 3.62 -4.15
N PHE A 361 10.00 3.44 -4.85
CA PHE A 361 10.02 3.44 -6.33
C PHE A 361 9.28 2.24 -6.92
N VAL A 362 9.44 1.06 -6.32
CA VAL A 362 8.67 -0.14 -6.71
C VAL A 362 7.17 0.11 -6.48
N PHE A 363 6.79 0.71 -5.35
CA PHE A 363 5.41 1.10 -5.08
C PHE A 363 4.90 2.16 -6.07
N LEU A 364 5.73 3.13 -6.47
CA LEU A 364 5.36 4.11 -7.49
C LEU A 364 5.05 3.43 -8.82
N SER A 365 5.81 2.41 -9.24
CA SER A 365 5.49 1.65 -10.46
C SER A 365 4.13 0.94 -10.37
N HIS A 366 3.79 0.40 -9.20
CA HIS A 366 2.45 -0.14 -8.92
C HIS A 366 1.37 0.93 -9.09
N GLN A 367 1.60 2.14 -8.59
CA GLN A 367 0.62 3.22 -8.68
C GLN A 367 0.44 3.73 -10.14
N VAL A 368 1.50 3.69 -10.95
CA VAL A 368 1.39 3.94 -12.40
C VAL A 368 0.55 2.86 -13.08
N GLY A 369 0.77 1.58 -12.73
CA GLY A 369 -0.07 0.48 -13.18
C GLY A 369 -1.53 0.65 -12.75
N SER A 370 -1.76 1.04 -11.50
CA SER A 370 -3.08 1.34 -10.95
C SER A 370 -3.80 2.47 -11.70
N PHE A 371 -3.05 3.53 -12.03
CA PHE A 371 -3.55 4.62 -12.86
C PHE A 371 -4.08 4.10 -14.19
N LEU A 372 -3.26 3.36 -14.92
CA LEU A 372 -3.63 2.85 -16.25
C LEU A 372 -4.77 1.83 -16.15
N GLY A 373 -4.75 0.93 -15.18
CA GLY A 373 -5.78 -0.11 -15.04
C GLY A 373 -7.16 0.48 -14.79
N VAL A 374 -7.27 1.44 -13.90
CA VAL A 374 -8.57 2.03 -13.59
C VAL A 374 -9.04 3.02 -14.65
N TRP A 375 -8.14 3.85 -15.20
CA TRP A 375 -8.50 4.79 -16.25
C TRP A 375 -8.92 4.08 -17.55
N LEU A 376 -8.12 3.11 -18.01
CA LEU A 376 -8.46 2.34 -19.20
C LEU A 376 -9.78 1.56 -19.03
N GLY A 377 -10.08 1.09 -17.80
CA GLY A 377 -11.36 0.47 -17.49
C GLY A 377 -12.55 1.37 -17.82
N GLY A 378 -12.52 2.62 -17.37
CA GLY A 378 -13.55 3.60 -17.68
C GLY A 378 -13.56 4.03 -19.14
N ARG A 379 -12.39 4.40 -19.67
CA ARG A 379 -12.23 4.88 -21.05
C ARG A 379 -12.71 3.87 -22.11
N LEU A 380 -12.25 2.62 -21.97
CA LEU A 380 -12.61 1.57 -22.93
C LEU A 380 -14.06 1.16 -22.78
N TYR A 381 -14.61 1.16 -21.56
CA TYR A 381 -16.04 0.92 -21.36
C TYR A 381 -16.90 2.00 -22.07
N ASP A 382 -16.59 3.28 -21.88
CA ASP A 382 -17.35 4.38 -22.49
C ASP A 382 -17.28 4.35 -24.03
N SER A 383 -16.20 3.80 -24.62
CA SER A 383 -16.03 3.71 -26.07
C SER A 383 -16.60 2.43 -26.69
N THR A 384 -16.65 1.32 -25.94
CA THR A 384 -17.02 -0.01 -26.47
C THR A 384 -18.28 -0.61 -25.85
N GLY A 385 -18.75 -0.07 -24.73
CA GLY A 385 -19.83 -0.63 -23.93
C GLY A 385 -19.47 -1.89 -23.14
N SER A 386 -18.20 -2.31 -23.13
CA SER A 386 -17.74 -3.55 -22.48
C SER A 386 -16.41 -3.36 -21.75
N TYR A 387 -16.18 -4.20 -20.73
CA TYR A 387 -14.88 -4.35 -20.05
C TYR A 387 -13.99 -5.44 -20.66
N ASP A 388 -14.42 -6.16 -21.68
CA ASP A 388 -13.73 -7.36 -22.21
C ASP A 388 -12.28 -7.06 -22.60
N ILE A 389 -12.06 -5.94 -23.30
CA ILE A 389 -10.71 -5.54 -23.72
C ILE A 389 -9.78 -5.37 -22.50
N VAL A 390 -10.25 -4.73 -21.42
CA VAL A 390 -9.42 -4.49 -20.23
C VAL A 390 -9.14 -5.78 -19.48
N TRP A 391 -10.13 -6.70 -19.40
CA TRP A 391 -9.93 -8.01 -18.83
C TRP A 391 -8.83 -8.79 -19.57
N TRP A 392 -8.85 -8.80 -20.92
CA TRP A 392 -7.82 -9.47 -21.70
C TRP A 392 -6.46 -8.77 -21.63
N ILE A 393 -6.41 -7.45 -21.53
CA ILE A 393 -5.16 -6.71 -21.22
C ILE A 393 -4.64 -7.15 -19.87
N ALA A 394 -5.47 -7.28 -18.83
CA ALA A 394 -5.07 -7.75 -17.51
C ALA A 394 -4.50 -9.17 -17.54
N VAL A 395 -5.08 -10.08 -18.35
CA VAL A 395 -4.54 -11.43 -18.58
C VAL A 395 -3.17 -11.37 -19.25
N ALA A 396 -3.03 -10.62 -20.35
CA ALA A 396 -1.78 -10.50 -21.09
C ALA A 396 -0.65 -9.90 -20.23
N LEU A 397 -0.96 -8.85 -19.46
CA LEU A 397 -0.02 -8.25 -18.52
C LEU A 397 0.37 -9.24 -17.41
N GLY A 398 -0.54 -10.07 -16.91
CA GLY A 398 -0.20 -11.09 -15.92
C GLY A 398 0.75 -12.17 -16.47
N VAL A 399 0.56 -12.61 -17.72
CA VAL A 399 1.50 -13.50 -18.42
C VAL A 399 2.86 -12.79 -18.64
N LEU A 400 2.84 -11.50 -19.00
CA LEU A 400 4.08 -10.71 -19.09
C LEU A 400 4.78 -10.64 -17.72
N ALA A 401 4.04 -10.38 -16.64
CA ALA A 401 4.59 -10.32 -15.29
C ALA A 401 5.18 -11.68 -14.86
N PHE A 402 4.51 -12.80 -15.19
CA PHE A 402 5.10 -14.12 -15.03
C PHE A 402 6.47 -14.22 -15.70
N ALA A 403 6.56 -13.84 -16.97
CA ALA A 403 7.80 -13.96 -17.76
C ALA A 403 8.91 -13.02 -17.25
N VAL A 404 8.61 -11.76 -16.90
CA VAL A 404 9.62 -10.79 -16.45
C VAL A 404 10.13 -11.05 -15.04
N ASN A 405 9.39 -11.77 -14.20
CA ASN A 405 9.87 -12.11 -12.85
C ASN A 405 10.82 -13.32 -12.86
N LEU A 406 10.74 -14.24 -13.84
CA LEU A 406 11.60 -15.44 -13.90
C LEU A 406 13.11 -15.14 -13.93
N PRO A 407 13.63 -14.19 -14.74
CA PRO A 407 15.06 -13.90 -14.83
C PRO A 407 15.60 -13.03 -13.67
N ILE A 408 14.78 -12.63 -12.68
CA ILE A 408 15.25 -11.85 -11.55
C ILE A 408 16.33 -12.61 -10.78
N ARG A 409 17.46 -11.94 -10.54
CA ARG A 409 18.55 -12.46 -9.71
C ARG A 409 18.38 -11.95 -8.29
N GLU A 410 18.39 -12.86 -7.34
CA GLU A 410 18.20 -12.57 -5.91
C GLU A 410 19.55 -12.48 -5.16
N THR A 411 20.68 -12.47 -5.87
CA THR A 411 22.02 -12.37 -5.26
C THR A 411 22.29 -10.95 -4.79
N PRO A 412 22.82 -10.76 -3.55
CA PRO A 412 23.22 -9.45 -3.06
C PRO A 412 24.23 -8.77 -3.99
N LEU A 413 24.09 -7.46 -4.20
CA LEU A 413 25.08 -6.67 -4.93
C LEU A 413 26.39 -6.60 -4.14
N VAL A 414 27.48 -7.03 -4.78
CA VAL A 414 28.83 -6.93 -4.22
C VAL A 414 29.32 -5.50 -4.44
N ARG A 415 29.37 -4.71 -3.37
CA ARG A 415 29.95 -3.34 -3.40
C ARG A 415 31.43 -3.43 -3.09
N ALA A 416 32.27 -2.81 -3.94
CA ALA A 416 33.66 -2.65 -3.61
C ALA A 416 33.82 -1.83 -2.31
N PRO A 417 34.77 -2.18 -1.43
CA PRO A 417 35.02 -1.39 -0.22
C PRO A 417 35.31 0.08 -0.60
N ALA A 418 34.76 1.01 0.15
CA ALA A 418 34.84 2.47 -0.13
C ALA A 418 36.27 3.04 -0.22
N GLY A 419 37.31 2.26 0.09
CA GLY A 419 38.72 2.63 -0.04
C GLY A 419 39.42 2.27 -1.35
N ALA A 420 38.79 1.47 -2.24
CA ALA A 420 39.46 1.00 -3.47
C ALA A 420 39.36 2.01 -4.64
N LEU A 421 38.54 3.05 -4.53
CA LEU A 421 38.37 4.09 -5.56
C LEU A 421 39.26 5.34 -5.35
N ALA A 422 39.95 5.44 -4.22
CA ALA A 422 40.89 6.55 -3.93
C ALA A 422 42.34 6.26 -4.37
N ALA A 423 42.59 5.09 -4.96
CA ALA A 423 43.94 4.65 -5.36
C ALA A 423 44.05 4.43 -6.90
N ARG A 424 43.23 5.12 -7.69
CA ARG A 424 43.45 5.20 -9.18
C ARG A 424 43.42 6.64 -9.65
#